data_2ca0334314ec69a46640d36fa5d0981d
#
_entry.id   2ca0334314ec69a46640d36fa5d0981d
#
_cell.length_a   1.000
_cell.length_b   1.000
_cell.length_c   1.000
_cell.angle_alpha   90.00
_cell.angle_beta   90.00
_cell.angle_gamma   90.00
#
_symmetry.space_group_name_H-M   'P 1'
#
loop_
_entity.id
_entity.type
_entity.pdbx_description
1 polymer ?
#
loop_
_entity_poly.entity_id
_entity_poly.type
_entity_poly.pdbx_seq_one_letter_code
_entity_poly.pdbx_strand_id
1 'polypeptide(L)'
;GRTPVPIFVDGSKKELPYGVMVMEFLEGSALDYRKNLMEAAECLADIHSVPVKETDGLISSSNPLQAILDECNQMVQTYYESDLGEEKKKVQIRRLLELGQEKINEIRDYSGYRCCINTELNSGNFLMNGAGKDNYLVDWEKPLYGDPVQDLGHFLAPTTTFWKTDVI
;
A
#
# COMPACT_ATOMS: atom_id res chain seq x y z
N GLY A 1 -15.56 8.15 -8.91
CA GLY A 1 -14.61 7.23 -8.26
C GLY A 1 -13.44 7.95 -7.65
N ARG A 2 -12.62 7.23 -6.90
CA ARG A 2 -11.42 7.79 -6.24
C ARG A 2 -10.11 7.36 -6.91
N THR A 3 -10.19 6.80 -8.12
CA THR A 3 -9.04 6.34 -8.91
C THR A 3 -9.24 6.67 -10.38
N PRO A 4 -8.17 6.75 -11.20
CA PRO A 4 -8.31 6.96 -12.64
C PRO A 4 -9.11 5.84 -13.30
N VAL A 5 -9.96 6.18 -14.25
CA VAL A 5 -10.67 5.20 -15.06
C VAL A 5 -9.74 4.66 -16.15
N PRO A 6 -9.57 3.33 -16.29
CA PRO A 6 -8.81 2.76 -17.40
C PRO A 6 -9.60 2.93 -18.71
N ILE A 7 -8.93 3.47 -19.74
CA ILE A 7 -9.50 3.69 -21.07
C ILE A 7 -9.10 2.55 -22.02
N PHE A 8 -7.84 2.10 -21.91
CA PHE A 8 -7.30 1.04 -22.74
C PHE A 8 -6.25 0.24 -21.95
N VAL A 9 -6.23 -1.08 -22.12
CA VAL A 9 -5.24 -1.97 -21.51
C VAL A 9 -4.79 -3.00 -22.53
N ASP A 10 -3.50 -3.12 -22.73
CA ASP A 10 -2.88 -4.19 -23.52
C ASP A 10 -1.74 -4.85 -22.74
N GLY A 11 -1.97 -6.04 -22.25
CA GLY A 11 -0.97 -6.88 -21.59
C GLY A 11 -0.35 -7.93 -22.52
N SER A 12 -0.66 -7.92 -23.81
CA SER A 12 -0.26 -8.97 -24.76
C SER A 12 1.25 -9.03 -25.02
N LYS A 13 1.96 -7.93 -24.83
CA LYS A 13 3.40 -7.77 -25.13
C LYS A 13 3.78 -8.13 -26.58
N LYS A 14 2.84 -8.00 -27.53
CA LYS A 14 3.06 -8.36 -28.94
C LYS A 14 3.83 -7.28 -29.68
N GLU A 15 3.43 -6.01 -29.48
CA GLU A 15 4.03 -4.86 -30.17
C GLU A 15 5.15 -4.22 -29.34
N LEU A 16 5.01 -4.25 -28.00
CA LEU A 16 5.97 -3.70 -27.05
C LEU A 16 6.39 -4.80 -26.05
N PRO A 17 7.61 -4.77 -25.49
CA PRO A 17 8.08 -5.77 -24.54
C PRO A 17 7.46 -5.65 -23.14
N TYR A 18 6.54 -4.71 -22.94
CA TYR A 18 5.83 -4.42 -21.69
C TYR A 18 4.33 -4.23 -21.95
N GLY A 19 3.53 -4.31 -20.89
CA GLY A 19 2.12 -3.98 -20.97
C GLY A 19 1.91 -2.46 -21.07
N VAL A 20 0.82 -2.06 -21.70
CA VAL A 20 0.42 -0.65 -21.88
C VAL A 20 -0.95 -0.45 -21.24
N MET A 21 -1.08 0.60 -20.45
CA MET A 21 -2.36 1.07 -19.94
C MET A 21 -2.50 2.57 -20.22
N VAL A 22 -3.63 2.94 -20.80
CA VAL A 22 -4.06 4.34 -20.95
C VAL A 22 -5.20 4.56 -19.99
N MET A 23 -5.11 5.59 -19.18
CA MET A 23 -6.12 5.93 -18.18
C MET A 23 -6.48 7.40 -18.23
N GLU A 24 -7.55 7.75 -17.58
CA GLU A 24 -7.98 9.14 -17.36
C GLU A 24 -6.85 9.94 -16.72
N PHE A 25 -6.65 11.17 -17.19
CA PHE A 25 -5.78 12.13 -16.54
C PHE A 25 -6.56 12.85 -15.43
N LEU A 26 -6.06 12.76 -14.22
CA LEU A 26 -6.64 13.44 -13.04
C LEU A 26 -5.71 14.56 -12.60
N GLU A 27 -6.30 15.74 -12.40
CA GLU A 27 -5.59 16.87 -11.81
C GLU A 27 -5.52 16.74 -10.29
N GLY A 28 -4.50 17.36 -9.69
CA GLY A 28 -4.33 17.42 -8.25
C GLY A 28 -2.88 17.66 -7.86
N SER A 29 -2.65 18.00 -6.61
CA SER A 29 -1.33 18.12 -6.00
C SER A 29 -1.07 16.96 -5.05
N ALA A 30 0.20 16.64 -4.83
CA ALA A 30 0.57 15.63 -3.82
C ALA A 30 0.03 16.03 -2.44
N LEU A 31 -0.28 15.04 -1.62
CA LEU A 31 -0.75 15.23 -0.25
C LEU A 31 0.26 16.01 0.60
N ASP A 32 -0.21 17.09 1.22
CA ASP A 32 0.47 17.75 2.33
C ASP A 32 -0.14 17.26 3.65
N TYR A 33 0.60 16.46 4.40
CA TYR A 33 0.15 15.86 5.67
C TYR A 33 -0.33 16.89 6.70
N ARG A 34 0.12 18.14 6.60
CA ARG A 34 -0.29 19.21 7.52
C ARG A 34 -1.63 19.85 7.14
N LYS A 35 -2.07 19.69 5.88
CA LYS A 35 -3.23 20.40 5.34
C LYS A 35 -4.36 19.48 4.91
N ASN A 36 -4.03 18.32 4.35
CA ASN A 36 -4.99 17.51 3.61
C ASN A 36 -5.21 16.11 4.22
N LEU A 37 -4.81 15.93 5.47
CA LEU A 37 -4.88 14.60 6.10
C LEU A 37 -6.32 14.07 6.21
N MET A 38 -7.29 14.95 6.48
CA MET A 38 -8.70 14.57 6.57
C MET A 38 -9.25 14.14 5.22
N GLU A 39 -8.95 14.90 4.18
CA GLU A 39 -9.39 14.59 2.82
C GLU A 39 -8.75 13.31 2.28
N ALA A 40 -7.50 13.03 2.67
CA ALA A 40 -6.85 11.76 2.34
C ALA A 40 -7.51 10.59 3.07
N ALA A 41 -7.88 10.77 4.34
CA ALA A 41 -8.59 9.76 5.12
C ALA A 41 -9.99 9.47 4.54
N GLU A 42 -10.72 10.50 4.12
CA GLU A 42 -12.02 10.37 3.43
C GLU A 42 -11.86 9.63 2.10
N CYS A 43 -10.85 10.00 1.30
CA CYS A 43 -10.56 9.32 0.03
C CYS A 43 -10.27 7.83 0.25
N LEU A 44 -9.46 7.50 1.25
CA LEU A 44 -9.12 6.12 1.58
C LEU A 44 -10.32 5.34 2.12
N ALA A 45 -11.14 5.96 2.96
CA ALA A 45 -12.36 5.36 3.49
C ALA A 45 -13.35 5.00 2.37
N ASP A 46 -13.51 5.88 1.38
CA ASP A 46 -14.34 5.62 0.21
C ASP A 46 -13.82 4.42 -0.59
N ILE A 47 -12.51 4.32 -0.79
CA ILE A 47 -11.86 3.19 -1.47
C ILE A 47 -12.08 1.89 -0.70
N HIS A 48 -11.80 1.89 0.59
CA HIS A 48 -11.99 0.72 1.44
C HIS A 48 -13.45 0.29 1.60
N SER A 49 -14.39 1.20 1.33
CA SER A 49 -15.83 0.91 1.35
C SER A 49 -16.36 0.29 0.06
N VAL A 50 -15.55 0.24 -1.00
CA VAL A 50 -15.98 -0.38 -2.26
C VAL A 50 -16.22 -1.89 -2.03
N PRO A 51 -17.41 -2.40 -2.34
CA PRO A 51 -17.69 -3.82 -2.18
C PRO A 51 -16.84 -4.65 -3.14
N VAL A 52 -15.90 -5.40 -2.60
CA VAL A 52 -15.09 -6.37 -3.35
C VAL A 52 -15.18 -7.74 -2.70
N LYS A 53 -15.00 -8.78 -3.52
CA LYS A 53 -15.01 -10.17 -3.10
C LYS A 53 -13.66 -10.82 -3.44
N GLU A 54 -13.34 -11.87 -2.73
CA GLU A 54 -12.14 -12.68 -3.01
C GLU A 54 -12.13 -13.22 -4.46
N THR A 55 -13.30 -13.38 -5.07
CA THR A 55 -13.47 -13.85 -6.46
C THR A 55 -13.24 -12.77 -7.52
N ASP A 56 -13.04 -11.52 -7.15
CA ASP A 56 -12.90 -10.40 -8.10
C ASP A 56 -11.47 -10.30 -8.70
N GLY A 57 -10.63 -11.30 -8.46
CA GLY A 57 -9.34 -11.45 -9.10
C GLY A 57 -8.20 -10.68 -8.41
N LEU A 58 -8.43 -10.07 -7.26
CA LEU A 58 -7.37 -9.49 -6.44
C LEU A 58 -6.54 -10.60 -5.78
N ILE A 59 -5.26 -10.33 -5.61
CA ILE A 59 -4.40 -11.22 -4.82
C ILE A 59 -4.92 -11.24 -3.37
N SER A 60 -5.09 -12.42 -2.81
CA SER A 60 -5.57 -12.56 -1.44
C SER A 60 -4.78 -13.63 -0.67
N SER A 61 -4.82 -13.55 0.66
CA SER A 61 -4.26 -14.55 1.56
C SER A 61 -5.28 -14.87 2.65
N SER A 62 -5.30 -16.13 3.11
CA SER A 62 -6.12 -16.54 4.26
C SER A 62 -5.76 -15.76 5.53
N ASN A 63 -4.49 -15.41 5.69
CA ASN A 63 -4.01 -14.52 6.76
C ASN A 63 -3.19 -13.37 6.15
N PRO A 64 -3.79 -12.18 5.93
CA PRO A 64 -3.11 -11.04 5.33
C PRO A 64 -1.90 -10.56 6.16
N LEU A 65 -1.96 -10.64 7.49
CA LEU A 65 -0.87 -10.21 8.36
C LEU A 65 0.35 -11.11 8.24
N GLN A 66 0.12 -12.43 8.17
CA GLN A 66 1.21 -13.38 7.91
C GLN A 66 1.82 -13.17 6.52
N ALA A 67 1.00 -12.91 5.51
CA ALA A 67 1.48 -12.68 4.16
C ALA A 67 2.42 -11.45 4.07
N ILE A 68 2.12 -10.36 4.79
CA ILE A 68 3.02 -9.21 4.89
C ILE A 68 4.33 -9.59 5.58
N LEU A 69 4.27 -10.30 6.69
CA LEU A 69 5.48 -10.69 7.42
C LEU A 69 6.38 -11.59 6.57
N ASP A 70 5.77 -12.49 5.80
CA ASP A 70 6.50 -13.37 4.87
C ASP A 70 7.17 -12.55 3.76
N GLU A 71 6.49 -11.53 3.21
CA GLU A 71 7.07 -10.60 2.25
C GLU A 71 8.23 -9.80 2.87
N CYS A 72 8.06 -9.26 4.08
CA CYS A 72 9.12 -8.58 4.83
C CYS A 72 10.33 -9.49 5.03
N ASN A 73 10.14 -10.76 5.39
CA ASN A 73 11.22 -11.73 5.54
C ASN A 73 11.99 -11.94 4.22
N GLN A 74 11.29 -12.01 3.08
CA GLN A 74 11.94 -12.15 1.78
C GLN A 74 12.76 -10.89 1.41
N MET A 75 12.19 -9.71 1.62
CA MET A 75 12.90 -8.44 1.35
C MET A 75 14.13 -8.28 2.22
N VAL A 76 14.04 -8.63 3.50
CA VAL A 76 15.15 -8.54 4.45
C VAL A 76 16.28 -9.50 4.11
N GLN A 77 15.97 -10.66 3.53
CA GLN A 77 16.99 -11.60 3.07
C GLN A 77 17.92 -10.97 2.02
N THR A 78 17.35 -10.22 1.08
CA THR A 78 18.14 -9.45 0.09
C THR A 78 19.10 -8.46 0.76
N TYR A 79 18.64 -7.76 1.82
CA TYR A 79 19.50 -6.86 2.59
C TYR A 79 20.61 -7.62 3.33
N TYR A 80 20.31 -8.78 3.91
CA TYR A 80 21.29 -9.58 4.64
C TYR A 80 22.41 -10.11 3.74
N GLU A 81 22.11 -10.39 2.49
CA GLU A 81 23.04 -10.90 1.47
C GLU A 81 23.81 -9.78 0.75
N SER A 82 23.39 -8.53 0.92
CA SER A 82 24.03 -7.39 0.27
C SER A 82 25.26 -6.88 1.05
N ASP A 83 26.17 -6.23 0.33
CA ASP A 83 27.33 -5.54 0.92
C ASP A 83 26.94 -4.32 1.80
N LEU A 84 25.66 -3.91 1.75
CA LEU A 84 25.12 -2.82 2.56
C LEU A 84 24.66 -3.27 3.95
N GLY A 85 24.66 -4.57 4.20
CA GLY A 85 24.16 -5.17 5.44
C GLY A 85 25.07 -4.92 6.65
N GLU A 86 24.67 -4.00 7.54
CA GLU A 86 25.34 -3.74 8.81
C GLU A 86 24.87 -4.72 9.89
N GLU A 87 25.79 -5.43 10.55
CA GLU A 87 25.46 -6.46 11.55
C GLU A 87 24.56 -5.96 12.68
N LYS A 88 24.79 -4.75 13.19
CA LYS A 88 23.94 -4.15 14.22
C LYS A 88 22.50 -3.96 13.74
N LYS A 89 22.31 -3.54 12.49
CA LYS A 89 20.99 -3.35 11.87
C LYS A 89 20.34 -4.70 11.60
N LYS A 90 21.09 -5.70 11.14
CA LYS A 90 20.56 -7.06 10.93
C LYS A 90 19.98 -7.65 12.20
N VAL A 91 20.66 -7.46 13.36
CA VAL A 91 20.15 -7.91 14.66
C VAL A 91 18.84 -7.19 15.04
N GLN A 92 18.78 -5.88 14.84
CA GLN A 92 17.58 -5.10 15.13
C GLN A 92 16.39 -5.51 14.24
N ILE A 93 16.63 -5.69 12.95
CA ILE A 93 15.60 -6.12 11.99
C ILE A 93 15.08 -7.50 12.38
N ARG A 94 15.97 -8.44 12.68
CA ARG A 94 15.57 -9.78 13.14
C ARG A 94 14.65 -9.71 14.35
N ARG A 95 14.99 -8.88 15.33
CA ARG A 95 14.15 -8.70 16.53
C ARG A 95 12.78 -8.14 16.20
N LEU A 96 12.67 -7.22 15.24
CA LEU A 96 11.37 -6.68 14.77
C LEU A 96 10.53 -7.76 14.08
N LEU A 97 11.14 -8.60 13.24
CA LEU A 97 10.44 -9.71 12.57
C LEU A 97 9.95 -10.75 13.60
N GLU A 98 10.77 -11.08 14.60
CA GLU A 98 10.39 -11.97 15.70
C GLU A 98 9.17 -11.41 16.48
N LEU A 99 9.21 -10.13 16.83
CA LEU A 99 8.08 -9.45 17.48
C LEU A 99 6.82 -9.44 16.60
N GLY A 100 6.98 -9.22 15.29
CA GLY A 100 5.88 -9.31 14.33
C GLY A 100 5.26 -10.71 14.35
N GLN A 101 6.08 -11.77 14.30
CA GLN A 101 5.60 -13.15 14.35
C GLN A 101 4.93 -13.48 15.69
N GLU A 102 5.49 -13.02 16.81
CA GLU A 102 4.87 -13.17 18.13
C GLU A 102 3.46 -12.58 18.15
N LYS A 103 3.29 -11.34 17.62
CA LYS A 103 2.00 -10.66 17.54
C LYS A 103 1.01 -11.36 16.61
N ILE A 104 1.45 -11.84 15.47
CA ILE A 104 0.58 -12.61 14.55
C ILE A 104 0.11 -13.90 15.22
N ASN A 105 0.99 -14.59 15.96
CA ASN A 105 0.64 -15.81 16.67
C ASN A 105 -0.40 -15.60 17.81
N GLU A 106 -0.48 -14.39 18.36
CA GLU A 106 -1.54 -14.02 19.32
C GLU A 106 -2.92 -13.95 18.64
N ILE A 107 -2.95 -13.72 17.32
CA ILE A 107 -4.17 -13.65 16.50
C ILE A 107 -4.42 -15.03 15.89
N ARG A 108 -5.08 -15.91 16.66
CA ARG A 108 -5.26 -17.33 16.28
C ARG A 108 -6.04 -17.51 14.99
N ASP A 109 -7.15 -16.78 14.87
CA ASP A 109 -8.03 -16.83 13.70
C ASP A 109 -8.24 -15.41 13.19
N TYR A 110 -7.72 -15.12 11.99
CA TYR A 110 -7.94 -13.82 11.38
C TYR A 110 -9.40 -13.68 10.93
N SER A 111 -10.12 -12.77 11.57
CA SER A 111 -11.53 -12.45 11.28
C SER A 111 -11.74 -10.96 10.96
N GLY A 112 -10.68 -10.26 10.57
CA GLY A 112 -10.72 -8.84 10.24
C GLY A 112 -11.53 -8.55 8.98
N TYR A 113 -11.97 -7.30 8.86
CA TYR A 113 -12.59 -6.77 7.65
C TYR A 113 -11.59 -6.79 6.50
N ARG A 114 -12.06 -7.13 5.31
CA ARG A 114 -11.25 -7.14 4.09
C ARG A 114 -11.86 -6.25 3.03
N CYS A 115 -10.99 -5.54 2.33
CA CYS A 115 -11.34 -4.65 1.24
C CYS A 115 -10.23 -4.63 0.17
N CYS A 116 -10.41 -3.87 -0.89
CA CYS A 116 -9.33 -3.54 -1.81
C CYS A 116 -8.37 -2.58 -1.12
N ILE A 117 -7.10 -2.94 -1.02
CA ILE A 117 -6.02 -2.12 -0.47
C ILE A 117 -4.97 -1.83 -1.53
N ASN A 118 -4.30 -0.68 -1.41
CA ASN A 118 -3.28 -0.23 -2.35
C ASN A 118 -1.91 -0.83 -2.05
N THR A 119 -1.56 -0.98 -0.77
CA THR A 119 -0.28 -1.48 -0.24
C THR A 119 0.91 -0.53 -0.28
N GLU A 120 0.87 0.56 -1.06
CA GLU A 120 1.98 1.51 -1.20
C GLU A 120 1.57 2.96 -0.95
N LEU A 121 0.76 3.20 0.07
CA LEU A 121 0.26 4.54 0.38
C LEU A 121 1.39 5.49 0.81
N ASN A 122 1.60 6.51 0.02
CA ASN A 122 2.48 7.63 0.35
C ASN A 122 1.90 8.95 -0.17
N SER A 123 2.45 10.08 0.26
CA SER A 123 1.93 11.40 -0.13
C SER A 123 1.92 11.66 -1.64
N GLY A 124 2.82 11.03 -2.40
CA GLY A 124 2.90 11.19 -3.85
C GLY A 124 1.81 10.45 -4.62
N ASN A 125 1.18 9.45 -3.99
CA ASN A 125 0.12 8.65 -4.61
C ASN A 125 -1.27 9.26 -4.42
N PHE A 126 -1.40 10.34 -3.64
CA PHE A 126 -2.64 11.11 -3.54
C PHE A 126 -2.61 12.32 -4.47
N LEU A 127 -3.72 12.57 -5.14
CA LEU A 127 -3.98 13.80 -5.90
C LEU A 127 -5.07 14.61 -5.17
N MET A 128 -4.62 15.65 -4.46
CA MET A 128 -5.46 16.46 -3.59
C MET A 128 -5.95 17.71 -4.31
N ASN A 129 -7.25 17.94 -4.26
CA ASN A 129 -7.93 19.11 -4.81
C ASN A 129 -8.60 19.98 -3.71
N GLY A 130 -8.52 19.54 -2.46
CA GLY A 130 -9.01 20.23 -1.28
C GLY A 130 -10.38 19.75 -0.78
N ALA A 131 -10.84 20.37 0.28
CA ALA A 131 -12.09 20.01 0.95
C ALA A 131 -13.30 20.20 0.02
N GLY A 132 -14.21 19.23 0.04
CA GLY A 132 -15.42 19.24 -0.79
C GLY A 132 -15.20 19.04 -2.29
N LYS A 133 -13.97 18.69 -2.69
CA LYS A 133 -13.63 18.32 -4.07
C LYS A 133 -13.25 16.85 -4.15
N ASP A 134 -13.22 16.34 -5.37
CA ASP A 134 -12.74 14.97 -5.61
C ASP A 134 -11.24 14.91 -5.38
N ASN A 135 -10.85 14.05 -4.45
CA ASN A 135 -9.47 13.67 -4.15
C ASN A 135 -9.29 12.22 -4.57
N TYR A 136 -8.12 11.87 -5.07
CA TYR A 136 -7.89 10.60 -5.73
C TYR A 136 -6.66 9.90 -5.17
N LEU A 137 -6.64 8.57 -5.30
CA LEU A 137 -5.49 7.72 -5.07
C LEU A 137 -5.06 7.10 -6.41
N VAL A 138 -3.80 7.22 -6.74
CA VAL A 138 -3.18 6.67 -7.95
C VAL A 138 -2.12 5.62 -7.60
N ASP A 139 -1.47 5.05 -8.60
CA ASP A 139 -0.40 4.08 -8.44
C ASP A 139 -0.88 2.76 -7.82
N TRP A 140 -1.63 2.02 -8.63
CA TRP A 140 -2.23 0.73 -8.26
C TRP A 140 -1.45 -0.44 -8.86
N GLU A 141 -0.18 -0.58 -8.48
CA GLU A 141 0.67 -1.64 -9.06
C GLU A 141 0.31 -3.03 -8.52
N LYS A 142 -0.04 -3.14 -7.25
CA LYS A 142 -0.28 -4.41 -6.57
C LYS A 142 -1.47 -4.35 -5.62
N PRO A 143 -2.70 -4.14 -6.12
CA PRO A 143 -3.87 -4.12 -5.25
C PRO A 143 -4.14 -5.51 -4.69
N LEU A 144 -4.44 -5.57 -3.39
CA LEU A 144 -4.77 -6.81 -2.70
C LEU A 144 -6.20 -6.79 -2.17
N TYR A 145 -6.79 -7.96 -1.98
CA TYR A 145 -7.93 -8.17 -1.09
C TYR A 145 -7.42 -8.46 0.31
N GLY A 146 -7.23 -7.41 1.11
CA GLY A 146 -6.53 -7.43 2.38
C GLY A 146 -7.19 -6.64 3.49
N ASP A 147 -6.50 -6.53 4.61
CA ASP A 147 -6.95 -5.74 5.76
C ASP A 147 -6.57 -4.26 5.56
N PRO A 148 -7.50 -3.30 5.69
CA PRO A 148 -7.22 -1.88 5.55
C PRO A 148 -6.15 -1.35 6.51
N VAL A 149 -5.88 -2.04 7.60
CA VAL A 149 -4.78 -1.68 8.52
C VAL A 149 -3.41 -1.72 7.84
N GLN A 150 -3.26 -2.51 6.78
CA GLN A 150 -2.03 -2.58 5.99
C GLN A 150 -1.73 -1.25 5.29
N ASP A 151 -2.74 -0.66 4.66
CA ASP A 151 -2.64 0.67 4.05
C ASP A 151 -2.33 1.73 5.09
N LEU A 152 -3.04 1.72 6.23
CA LEU A 152 -2.80 2.66 7.32
C LEU A 152 -1.40 2.51 7.91
N GLY A 153 -0.94 1.28 8.11
CA GLY A 153 0.40 0.99 8.61
C GLY A 153 1.49 1.53 7.71
N HIS A 154 1.35 1.35 6.39
CA HIS A 154 2.28 1.90 5.41
C HIS A 154 2.22 3.43 5.36
N PHE A 155 1.03 4.01 5.31
CA PHE A 155 0.81 5.46 5.25
C PHE A 155 1.37 6.20 6.47
N LEU A 156 1.25 5.62 7.66
CA LEU A 156 1.71 6.21 8.92
C LEU A 156 3.15 5.82 9.30
N ALA A 157 3.79 4.94 8.54
CA ALA A 157 5.16 4.53 8.83
C ALA A 157 6.12 5.74 8.72
N PRO A 158 7.00 5.94 9.71
CA PRO A 158 7.98 7.04 9.66
C PRO A 158 8.81 7.04 8.37
N THR A 159 9.19 5.87 7.87
CA THR A 159 9.95 5.72 6.62
C THR A 159 9.19 6.26 5.40
N THR A 160 7.89 6.11 5.37
CA THR A 160 7.02 6.64 4.30
C THR A 160 6.80 8.14 4.46
N THR A 161 6.56 8.60 5.69
CA THR A 161 6.26 10.00 6.00
C THR A 161 7.48 10.89 5.86
N PHE A 162 8.61 10.51 6.47
CA PHE A 162 9.85 11.29 6.47
C PHE A 162 10.54 11.37 5.11
N TRP A 163 10.40 10.35 4.30
CA TRP A 163 10.96 10.38 2.96
C TRP A 163 10.38 11.52 2.10
N LYS A 164 9.09 11.80 2.27
CA LYS A 164 8.36 12.72 1.40
C LYS A 164 8.16 14.10 1.99
N THR A 165 8.22 14.25 3.31
CA THR A 165 7.92 15.51 3.98
C THR A 165 8.64 15.69 5.31
N ASP A 166 9.00 16.92 5.64
CA ASP A 166 9.48 17.35 6.97
C ASP A 166 8.30 17.51 7.94
N VAL A 167 7.58 16.44 8.24
CA VAL A 167 6.33 16.52 9.03
C VAL A 167 6.56 16.63 10.53
N ILE A 168 7.80 16.51 11.00
CA ILE A 168 8.13 16.52 12.43
C ILE A 168 8.97 17.69 12.79
#